data_ea1367495dae5c9c3b26afe3aed8b843
#
_entry.id   ea1367495dae5c9c3b26afe3aed8b843
#
_cell.length_a   1.000
_cell.length_b   1.000
_cell.length_c   1.000
_cell.angle_alpha   90.00
_cell.angle_beta   90.00
_cell.angle_gamma   90.00
#
_symmetry.space_group_name_H-M   'P 1'
#
loop_
_entity.id
_entity.type
_entity.pdbx_description
1 polymer ?
#
loop_
_entity_poly.entity_id
_entity_poly.type
_entity_poly.pdbx_seq_one_letter_code
_entity_poly.pdbx_strand_id
1 'polypeptide(L)'
;MTTRPQTIAFIGLGNMGGPMAANLVRAGHAVRGFDLAPASLEAARAEGVAVAGSVLEAVEGASAVVTMLPAGRHVVEVWSQVAGAVPAGTLLIDSSTVDVASARQAHALAEARSCAAIDAPVSGGTGGAKAGTLTFMAGGSEQAFAAAEPILKRMGRSVFHCGAAGAGQAAKICNNMILGISMIGVCEAFALGEKLGLSQQALFDVASVSSGQCWSLTTYCPVPGPVPTSPANTGYRPGFAAALMLKDLRLAQEAAGTAGAATPLGAEAERLYARFDAQGHGGQDFSAIVQMLRGPREEV
;
A
#
# COMPACT_ATOMS: atom_id res chain seq x y z
N MET A 1 -10.38 -0.87 25.12
CA MET A 1 -10.47 -2.31 25.42
C MET A 1 -9.17 -2.96 25.03
N THR A 2 -8.45 -3.56 25.98
CA THR A 2 -7.22 -4.32 25.71
C THR A 2 -7.64 -5.64 25.04
N THR A 3 -7.29 -5.82 23.78
CA THR A 3 -7.45 -7.12 23.10
C THR A 3 -6.60 -8.15 23.83
N ARG A 4 -7.16 -9.35 24.06
CA ARG A 4 -6.38 -10.48 24.59
C ARG A 4 -5.22 -10.79 23.63
N PRO A 5 -4.02 -11.13 24.17
CA PRO A 5 -2.93 -11.62 23.35
C PRO A 5 -3.39 -12.78 22.47
N GLN A 6 -3.02 -12.74 21.20
CA GLN A 6 -3.37 -13.76 20.19
C GLN A 6 -2.10 -14.27 19.55
N THR A 7 -2.12 -15.47 19.01
CA THR A 7 -1.09 -15.97 18.10
C THR A 7 -1.49 -15.55 16.67
N ILE A 8 -0.66 -14.74 16.05
CA ILE A 8 -0.88 -14.22 14.70
C ILE A 8 0.25 -14.70 13.80
N ALA A 9 -0.10 -15.33 12.67
CA ALA A 9 0.87 -15.60 11.62
C ALA A 9 1.00 -14.39 10.70
N PHE A 10 2.21 -14.06 10.29
CA PHE A 10 2.48 -12.96 9.35
C PHE A 10 3.34 -13.46 8.19
N ILE A 11 2.77 -13.48 6.98
CA ILE A 11 3.42 -14.00 5.77
C ILE A 11 3.78 -12.84 4.84
N GLY A 12 5.07 -12.70 4.56
CA GLY A 12 5.64 -11.56 3.84
C GLY A 12 6.12 -10.47 4.80
N LEU A 13 7.43 -10.47 5.09
CA LEU A 13 8.09 -9.62 6.08
C LEU A 13 9.00 -8.55 5.42
N GLY A 14 8.72 -8.22 4.17
CA GLY A 14 9.45 -7.18 3.45
C GLY A 14 9.28 -5.77 4.05
N ASN A 15 9.57 -4.74 3.23
CA ASN A 15 9.59 -3.33 3.67
C ASN A 15 8.31 -2.84 4.37
N MET A 16 7.17 -3.45 4.07
CA MET A 16 5.88 -3.13 4.71
C MET A 16 5.54 -4.13 5.80
N GLY A 17 5.56 -5.43 5.48
CA GLY A 17 5.11 -6.48 6.39
C GLY A 17 5.96 -6.63 7.64
N GLY A 18 7.29 -6.50 7.55
CA GLY A 18 8.17 -6.56 8.71
C GLY A 18 7.82 -5.53 9.79
N PRO A 19 7.76 -4.23 9.48
CA PRO A 19 7.31 -3.20 10.42
C PRO A 19 5.87 -3.41 10.93
N MET A 20 4.95 -3.92 10.10
CA MET A 20 3.58 -4.24 10.53
C MET A 20 3.58 -5.38 11.55
N ALA A 21 4.33 -6.45 11.30
CA ALA A 21 4.50 -7.57 12.23
C ALA A 21 5.12 -7.11 13.56
N ALA A 22 6.14 -6.25 13.51
CA ALA A 22 6.74 -5.65 14.69
C ALA A 22 5.75 -4.83 15.54
N ASN A 23 4.81 -4.11 14.90
CA ASN A 23 3.75 -3.41 15.61
C ASN A 23 2.83 -4.37 16.37
N LEU A 24 2.51 -5.53 15.80
CA LEU A 24 1.71 -6.56 16.48
C LEU A 24 2.47 -7.14 17.68
N VAL A 25 3.78 -7.38 17.56
CA VAL A 25 4.63 -7.80 18.69
C VAL A 25 4.60 -6.75 19.79
N ARG A 26 4.81 -5.47 19.47
CA ARG A 26 4.75 -4.36 20.44
C ARG A 26 3.37 -4.22 21.08
N ALA A 27 2.32 -4.62 20.39
CA ALA A 27 0.96 -4.65 20.95
C ALA A 27 0.69 -5.85 21.87
N GLY A 28 1.67 -6.75 22.05
CA GLY A 28 1.58 -7.89 22.96
C GLY A 28 1.06 -9.18 22.32
N HIS A 29 0.96 -9.25 20.97
CA HIS A 29 0.61 -10.49 20.28
C HIS A 29 1.83 -11.41 20.12
N ALA A 30 1.63 -12.72 20.15
CA ALA A 30 2.64 -13.68 19.73
C ALA A 30 2.63 -13.75 18.19
N VAL A 31 3.67 -13.23 17.53
CA VAL A 31 3.73 -13.17 16.08
C VAL A 31 4.70 -14.23 15.56
N ARG A 32 4.23 -15.12 14.68
CA ARG A 32 5.05 -16.03 13.90
C ARG A 32 5.13 -15.54 12.46
N GLY A 33 6.34 -15.39 11.94
CA GLY A 33 6.56 -14.79 10.62
C GLY A 33 7.26 -15.71 9.65
N PHE A 34 6.91 -15.59 8.36
CA PHE A 34 7.61 -16.27 7.27
C PHE A 34 7.81 -15.32 6.08
N ASP A 35 8.98 -15.40 5.47
CA ASP A 35 9.34 -14.73 4.22
C ASP A 35 10.33 -15.61 3.45
N LEU A 36 10.42 -15.43 2.13
CA LEU A 36 11.38 -16.13 1.30
C LEU A 36 12.78 -15.51 1.38
N ALA A 37 12.89 -14.23 1.77
CA ALA A 37 14.14 -13.49 1.84
C ALA A 37 14.80 -13.63 3.23
N PRO A 38 16.00 -14.25 3.34
CA PRO A 38 16.68 -14.40 4.63
C PRO A 38 16.88 -13.09 5.39
N ALA A 39 17.20 -12.00 4.68
CA ALA A 39 17.39 -10.69 5.28
C ALA A 39 16.09 -10.15 5.95
N SER A 40 14.91 -10.40 5.35
CA SER A 40 13.62 -10.05 5.94
C SER A 40 13.35 -10.84 7.22
N LEU A 41 13.69 -12.13 7.22
CA LEU A 41 13.55 -13.00 8.38
C LEU A 41 14.44 -12.54 9.55
N GLU A 42 15.68 -12.19 9.25
CA GLU A 42 16.64 -11.68 10.26
C GLU A 42 16.18 -10.36 10.85
N ALA A 43 15.77 -9.42 10.00
CA ALA A 43 15.24 -8.13 10.45
C ALA A 43 13.98 -8.29 11.32
N ALA A 44 13.05 -9.17 10.95
CA ALA A 44 11.85 -9.43 11.72
C ALA A 44 12.15 -10.11 13.07
N ARG A 45 13.12 -11.03 13.10
CA ARG A 45 13.58 -11.67 14.35
C ARG A 45 14.14 -10.64 15.34
N ALA A 46 14.90 -9.65 14.86
CA ALA A 46 15.42 -8.57 15.69
C ALA A 46 14.31 -7.72 16.32
N GLU A 47 13.14 -7.67 15.71
CA GLU A 47 11.93 -6.96 16.21
C GLU A 47 11.01 -7.86 17.07
N GLY A 48 11.45 -9.08 17.40
CA GLY A 48 10.72 -10.02 18.27
C GLY A 48 9.70 -10.92 17.58
N VAL A 49 9.71 -11.00 16.24
CA VAL A 49 8.91 -11.96 15.49
C VAL A 49 9.55 -13.35 15.59
N ALA A 50 8.78 -14.37 15.97
CA ALA A 50 9.22 -15.77 15.95
C ALA A 50 9.22 -16.27 14.50
N VAL A 51 10.40 -16.42 13.92
CA VAL A 51 10.56 -16.81 12.52
C VAL A 51 10.32 -18.31 12.34
N ALA A 52 9.45 -18.66 11.40
CA ALA A 52 9.13 -20.04 11.00
C ALA A 52 9.92 -20.44 9.73
N GLY A 53 10.11 -21.75 9.53
CA GLY A 53 10.78 -22.30 8.36
C GLY A 53 9.88 -22.47 7.13
N SER A 54 8.56 -22.34 7.31
CA SER A 54 7.57 -22.42 6.21
C SER A 54 6.29 -21.66 6.55
N VAL A 55 5.46 -21.44 5.52
CA VAL A 55 4.09 -20.89 5.69
C VAL A 55 3.28 -21.76 6.64
N LEU A 56 3.31 -23.08 6.47
CA LEU A 56 2.52 -24.01 7.28
C LEU A 56 2.94 -24.00 8.75
N GLU A 57 4.24 -23.94 9.02
CA GLU A 57 4.76 -23.80 10.38
C GLU A 57 4.35 -22.46 11.01
N ALA A 58 4.37 -21.36 10.24
CA ALA A 58 3.96 -20.06 10.75
C ALA A 58 2.50 -20.03 11.19
N VAL A 59 1.61 -20.70 10.45
CA VAL A 59 0.15 -20.67 10.73
C VAL A 59 -0.31 -21.69 11.76
N GLU A 60 0.55 -22.58 12.22
CA GLU A 60 0.19 -23.59 13.21
C GLU A 60 -0.31 -22.96 14.52
N GLY A 61 -1.56 -23.22 14.90
CA GLY A 61 -2.20 -22.67 16.09
C GLY A 61 -2.45 -21.16 16.04
N ALA A 62 -2.32 -20.52 14.89
CA ALA A 62 -2.65 -19.11 14.73
C ALA A 62 -4.18 -18.90 14.73
N SER A 63 -4.64 -17.87 15.47
CA SER A 63 -6.05 -17.43 15.46
C SER A 63 -6.34 -16.44 14.32
N ALA A 64 -5.30 -15.79 13.82
CA ALA A 64 -5.36 -14.93 12.65
C ALA A 64 -4.10 -15.07 11.79
N VAL A 65 -4.24 -14.90 10.49
CA VAL A 65 -3.14 -14.90 9.52
C VAL A 65 -3.20 -13.59 8.75
N VAL A 66 -2.07 -12.89 8.69
CA VAL A 66 -1.91 -11.65 7.90
C VAL A 66 -0.95 -11.94 6.76
N THR A 67 -1.32 -11.56 5.54
CA THR A 67 -0.44 -11.63 4.36
C THR A 67 -0.10 -10.22 3.86
N MET A 68 1.16 -10.04 3.41
CA MET A 68 1.64 -8.79 2.78
C MET A 68 2.59 -9.16 1.64
N LEU A 69 2.03 -9.45 0.47
CA LEU A 69 2.67 -10.13 -0.64
C LEU A 69 2.72 -9.23 -1.89
N PRO A 70 3.64 -9.49 -2.85
CA PRO A 70 3.87 -8.57 -3.96
C PRO A 70 2.78 -8.59 -5.06
N ALA A 71 2.02 -9.67 -5.22
CA ALA A 71 1.04 -9.83 -6.31
C ALA A 71 -0.10 -10.79 -5.96
N GLY A 72 -1.24 -10.66 -6.65
CA GLY A 72 -2.45 -11.46 -6.43
C GLY A 72 -2.24 -12.96 -6.53
N ARG A 73 -1.44 -13.42 -7.52
CA ARG A 73 -1.10 -14.84 -7.65
C ARG A 73 -0.45 -15.42 -6.38
N HIS A 74 0.39 -14.64 -5.71
CA HIS A 74 1.03 -15.09 -4.47
C HIS A 74 0.04 -15.14 -3.30
N VAL A 75 -0.90 -14.18 -3.24
CA VAL A 75 -1.99 -14.19 -2.24
C VAL A 75 -2.85 -15.45 -2.42
N VAL A 76 -3.31 -15.72 -3.64
CA VAL A 76 -4.12 -16.89 -3.96
C VAL A 76 -3.37 -18.18 -3.65
N GLU A 77 -2.10 -18.30 -4.02
CA GLU A 77 -1.25 -19.44 -3.73
C GLU A 77 -1.11 -19.71 -2.23
N VAL A 78 -0.73 -18.68 -1.46
CA VAL A 78 -0.55 -18.79 0.00
C VAL A 78 -1.88 -19.09 0.67
N TRP A 79 -2.97 -18.43 0.30
CA TRP A 79 -4.28 -18.67 0.91
C TRP A 79 -4.85 -20.05 0.59
N SER A 80 -4.53 -20.61 -0.58
CA SER A 80 -4.92 -22.01 -0.90
C SER A 80 -4.27 -23.03 0.04
N GLN A 81 -3.02 -22.78 0.47
CA GLN A 81 -2.32 -23.62 1.44
C GLN A 81 -2.82 -23.37 2.86
N VAL A 82 -2.91 -22.10 3.25
CA VAL A 82 -3.28 -21.66 4.60
C VAL A 82 -4.69 -22.10 4.97
N ALA A 83 -5.69 -21.84 4.11
CA ALA A 83 -7.08 -22.15 4.39
C ALA A 83 -7.33 -23.65 4.63
N GLY A 84 -6.49 -24.52 4.07
CA GLY A 84 -6.54 -25.97 4.33
C GLY A 84 -5.83 -26.43 5.60
N ALA A 85 -4.97 -25.57 6.16
CA ALA A 85 -4.09 -25.92 7.29
C ALA A 85 -4.52 -25.31 8.63
N VAL A 86 -5.41 -24.31 8.61
CA VAL A 86 -5.90 -23.67 9.83
C VAL A 86 -7.29 -24.15 10.23
N PRO A 87 -7.67 -24.08 11.52
CA PRO A 87 -9.02 -24.42 11.98
C PRO A 87 -10.10 -23.53 11.33
N ALA A 88 -11.31 -24.09 11.19
CA ALA A 88 -12.48 -23.29 10.84
C ALA A 88 -12.66 -22.12 11.82
N GLY A 89 -13.08 -20.96 11.31
CA GLY A 89 -13.21 -19.73 12.07
C GLY A 89 -11.92 -18.90 12.20
N THR A 90 -10.76 -19.43 11.72
CA THR A 90 -9.54 -18.61 11.65
C THR A 90 -9.74 -17.40 10.75
N LEU A 91 -9.24 -16.24 11.17
CA LEU A 91 -9.33 -14.99 10.44
C LEU A 91 -8.15 -14.84 9.47
N LEU A 92 -8.41 -14.71 8.18
CA LEU A 92 -7.41 -14.44 7.15
C LEU A 92 -7.52 -12.98 6.72
N ILE A 93 -6.42 -12.24 6.79
CA ILE A 93 -6.33 -10.82 6.45
C ILE A 93 -5.27 -10.66 5.37
N ASP A 94 -5.64 -10.18 4.18
CA ASP A 94 -4.66 -9.81 3.16
C ASP A 94 -4.45 -8.29 3.13
N SER A 95 -3.25 -7.84 3.48
CA SER A 95 -2.87 -6.42 3.43
C SER A 95 -2.11 -6.05 2.16
N SER A 96 -1.97 -6.96 1.22
CA SER A 96 -1.33 -6.75 -0.08
C SER A 96 -2.15 -5.79 -0.95
N THR A 97 -1.49 -5.10 -1.89
CA THR A 97 -2.18 -4.38 -2.96
C THR A 97 -2.18 -5.23 -4.21
N VAL A 98 -3.34 -5.77 -4.55
CA VAL A 98 -3.56 -6.73 -5.63
C VAL A 98 -4.81 -6.39 -6.43
N ASP A 99 -5.05 -7.09 -7.54
CA ASP A 99 -6.27 -6.96 -8.31
C ASP A 99 -7.51 -7.47 -7.55
N VAL A 100 -8.67 -6.90 -7.87
CA VAL A 100 -9.94 -7.21 -7.19
C VAL A 100 -10.34 -8.68 -7.41
N ALA A 101 -10.01 -9.27 -8.55
CA ALA A 101 -10.36 -10.65 -8.87
C ALA A 101 -9.57 -11.63 -7.99
N SER A 102 -8.25 -11.41 -7.83
CA SER A 102 -7.41 -12.20 -6.91
C SER A 102 -7.88 -12.09 -5.47
N ALA A 103 -8.26 -10.89 -5.01
CA ALA A 103 -8.82 -10.72 -3.66
C ALA A 103 -10.11 -11.51 -3.46
N ARG A 104 -11.05 -11.44 -4.41
CA ARG A 104 -12.29 -12.22 -4.37
C ARG A 104 -12.04 -13.73 -4.42
N GLN A 105 -11.07 -14.18 -5.21
CA GLN A 105 -10.66 -15.57 -5.26
C GLN A 105 -10.09 -16.04 -3.91
N ALA A 106 -9.26 -15.23 -3.26
CA ALA A 106 -8.73 -15.52 -1.93
C ALA A 106 -9.87 -15.63 -0.89
N HIS A 107 -10.84 -14.71 -0.92
CA HIS A 107 -12.04 -14.82 -0.08
C HIS A 107 -12.79 -16.14 -0.29
N ALA A 108 -13.02 -16.53 -1.55
CA ALA A 108 -13.71 -17.78 -1.86
C ALA A 108 -12.95 -19.02 -1.34
N LEU A 109 -11.60 -19.02 -1.40
CA LEU A 109 -10.77 -20.07 -0.82
C LEU A 109 -10.93 -20.16 0.71
N ALA A 110 -10.98 -19.03 1.40
CA ALA A 110 -11.19 -18.99 2.84
C ALA A 110 -12.59 -19.45 3.23
N GLU A 111 -13.63 -18.95 2.56
CA GLU A 111 -15.03 -19.31 2.79
C GLU A 111 -15.29 -20.82 2.58
N ALA A 112 -14.68 -21.43 1.56
CA ALA A 112 -14.77 -22.88 1.30
C ALA A 112 -14.22 -23.73 2.44
N ARG A 113 -13.45 -23.14 3.37
CA ARG A 113 -12.87 -23.77 4.56
C ARG A 113 -13.45 -23.20 5.86
N SER A 114 -14.55 -22.46 5.77
CA SER A 114 -15.21 -21.82 6.91
C SER A 114 -14.28 -20.86 7.67
N CYS A 115 -13.31 -20.25 7.01
CA CYS A 115 -12.46 -19.19 7.54
C CYS A 115 -13.10 -17.83 7.27
N ALA A 116 -12.91 -16.87 8.19
CA ALA A 116 -13.28 -15.48 7.95
C ALA A 116 -12.22 -14.80 7.10
N ALA A 117 -12.61 -13.92 6.16
CA ALA A 117 -11.70 -13.31 5.21
C ALA A 117 -11.87 -11.79 5.13
N ILE A 118 -10.75 -11.06 5.04
CA ILE A 118 -10.69 -9.61 4.82
C ILE A 118 -9.55 -9.29 3.84
N ASP A 119 -9.85 -8.54 2.78
CA ASP A 119 -8.85 -7.80 2.02
C ASP A 119 -8.70 -6.41 2.63
N ALA A 120 -7.49 -6.06 3.05
CA ALA A 120 -7.21 -4.84 3.82
C ALA A 120 -5.93 -4.14 3.36
N PRO A 121 -5.84 -3.74 2.07
CA PRO A 121 -4.71 -2.97 1.58
C PRO A 121 -4.54 -1.67 2.34
N VAL A 122 -3.31 -1.13 2.28
CA VAL A 122 -2.86 -0.04 3.14
C VAL A 122 -2.45 1.21 2.37
N SER A 123 -2.54 2.36 3.02
CA SER A 123 -1.94 3.61 2.62
C SER A 123 -1.11 4.19 3.77
N GLY A 124 0.03 4.85 3.46
CA GLY A 124 0.93 5.48 4.44
C GLY A 124 2.40 5.13 4.22
N GLY A 125 2.72 4.25 3.26
CA GLY A 125 4.08 3.86 2.92
C GLY A 125 4.86 3.21 4.07
N THR A 126 6.16 3.04 3.88
CA THR A 126 7.04 2.41 4.88
C THR A 126 7.14 3.21 6.18
N GLY A 127 7.02 4.55 6.09
CA GLY A 127 6.97 5.42 7.27
C GLY A 127 5.75 5.15 8.14
N GLY A 128 4.57 5.05 7.53
CA GLY A 128 3.32 4.70 8.21
C GLY A 128 3.34 3.29 8.79
N ALA A 129 3.93 2.33 8.07
CA ALA A 129 4.10 0.97 8.56
C ALA A 129 4.96 0.92 9.83
N LYS A 130 6.10 1.62 9.84
CA LYS A 130 6.99 1.72 11.02
C LYS A 130 6.32 2.42 12.20
N ALA A 131 5.62 3.49 11.94
CA ALA A 131 4.96 4.30 12.97
C ALA A 131 3.63 3.69 13.49
N GLY A 132 3.10 2.65 12.86
CA GLY A 132 1.77 2.10 13.18
C GLY A 132 0.64 3.07 12.86
N THR A 133 0.80 3.90 11.82
CA THR A 133 -0.15 4.94 11.43
C THR A 133 -0.79 4.72 10.07
N LEU A 134 -0.74 3.49 9.56
CA LEU A 134 -1.36 3.14 8.29
C LEU A 134 -2.86 3.43 8.26
N THR A 135 -3.37 3.69 7.07
CA THR A 135 -4.80 3.66 6.79
C THR A 135 -5.12 2.33 6.11
N PHE A 136 -6.01 1.54 6.69
CA PHE A 136 -6.51 0.29 6.14
C PHE A 136 -7.86 0.50 5.44
N MET A 137 -8.01 -0.07 4.27
CA MET A 137 -9.23 -0.11 3.47
C MET A 137 -9.71 -1.56 3.44
N ALA A 138 -10.68 -1.92 4.27
CA ALA A 138 -11.06 -3.30 4.50
C ALA A 138 -12.32 -3.69 3.71
N GLY A 139 -12.24 -4.80 2.97
CA GLY A 139 -13.36 -5.44 2.30
C GLY A 139 -13.62 -6.82 2.86
N GLY A 140 -14.88 -7.19 3.04
CA GLY A 140 -15.34 -8.47 3.58
C GLY A 140 -16.65 -8.33 4.34
N SER A 141 -17.11 -9.42 4.99
CA SER A 141 -18.34 -9.35 5.79
C SER A 141 -18.17 -8.45 7.01
N GLU A 142 -19.26 -7.87 7.51
CA GLU A 142 -19.25 -7.07 8.74
C GLU A 142 -18.69 -7.85 9.94
N GLN A 143 -19.00 -9.14 10.03
CA GLN A 143 -18.50 -10.00 11.08
C GLN A 143 -16.98 -10.22 10.99
N ALA A 144 -16.46 -10.47 9.78
CA ALA A 144 -15.02 -10.61 9.55
C ALA A 144 -14.30 -9.28 9.82
N PHE A 145 -14.89 -8.16 9.40
CA PHE A 145 -14.36 -6.83 9.67
C PHE A 145 -14.29 -6.54 11.19
N ALA A 146 -15.35 -6.81 11.93
CA ALA A 146 -15.37 -6.63 13.39
C ALA A 146 -14.29 -7.45 14.10
N ALA A 147 -13.98 -8.66 13.60
CA ALA A 147 -12.90 -9.50 14.11
C ALA A 147 -11.51 -8.98 13.73
N ALA A 148 -11.34 -8.41 12.52
CA ALA A 148 -10.07 -7.89 12.00
C ALA A 148 -9.70 -6.52 12.57
N GLU A 149 -10.67 -5.64 12.79
CA GLU A 149 -10.47 -4.24 13.19
C GLU A 149 -9.53 -4.07 14.40
N PRO A 150 -9.66 -4.86 15.50
CA PRO A 150 -8.75 -4.76 16.63
C PRO A 150 -7.28 -5.06 16.29
N ILE A 151 -7.03 -5.98 15.35
CA ILE A 151 -5.69 -6.34 14.87
C ILE A 151 -5.17 -5.22 13.97
N LEU A 152 -5.97 -4.75 13.01
CA LEU A 152 -5.60 -3.69 12.06
C LEU A 152 -5.27 -2.38 12.80
N LYS A 153 -6.01 -2.03 13.85
CA LYS A 153 -5.75 -0.85 14.71
C LYS A 153 -4.40 -0.91 15.46
N ARG A 154 -3.72 -2.06 15.53
CA ARG A 154 -2.36 -2.15 16.07
C ARG A 154 -1.29 -1.77 15.06
N MET A 155 -1.62 -1.79 13.77
CA MET A 155 -0.73 -1.47 12.67
C MET A 155 -1.09 -0.15 11.97
N GLY A 156 -2.26 0.41 12.27
CA GLY A 156 -2.76 1.62 11.64
C GLY A 156 -3.58 2.51 12.55
N ARG A 157 -3.66 3.79 12.16
CA ARG A 157 -4.46 4.80 12.86
C ARG A 157 -5.93 4.79 12.41
N SER A 158 -6.16 4.51 11.14
CA SER A 158 -7.49 4.56 10.52
C SER A 158 -7.81 3.23 9.85
N VAL A 159 -9.00 2.70 10.12
CA VAL A 159 -9.48 1.44 9.53
C VAL A 159 -10.89 1.70 9.02
N PHE A 160 -11.11 1.53 7.72
CA PHE A 160 -12.41 1.76 7.08
C PHE A 160 -12.96 0.46 6.51
N HIS A 161 -14.22 0.14 6.81
CA HIS A 161 -14.95 -0.93 6.13
C HIS A 161 -15.51 -0.38 4.82
N CYS A 162 -15.00 -0.88 3.70
CA CYS A 162 -15.32 -0.38 2.37
C CYS A 162 -16.46 -1.17 1.69
N GLY A 163 -16.90 -2.28 2.27
CA GLY A 163 -17.95 -3.13 1.72
C GLY A 163 -17.56 -4.60 1.66
N ALA A 164 -18.16 -5.34 0.74
CA ALA A 164 -17.96 -6.79 0.57
C ALA A 164 -16.54 -7.14 0.07
N ALA A 165 -16.27 -8.44 -0.15
CA ALA A 165 -15.01 -8.98 -0.66
C ALA A 165 -14.48 -8.24 -1.90
N GLY A 166 -13.23 -7.79 -1.84
CA GLY A 166 -12.57 -7.00 -2.86
C GLY A 166 -12.85 -5.49 -2.81
N ALA A 167 -13.72 -5.02 -1.90
CA ALA A 167 -14.02 -3.58 -1.78
C ALA A 167 -12.83 -2.80 -1.19
N GLY A 168 -12.00 -3.41 -0.37
CA GLY A 168 -10.76 -2.81 0.10
C GLY A 168 -9.78 -2.54 -1.04
N GLN A 169 -9.58 -3.52 -1.92
CA GLN A 169 -8.75 -3.36 -3.12
C GLN A 169 -9.35 -2.30 -4.07
N ALA A 170 -10.66 -2.32 -4.29
CA ALA A 170 -11.33 -1.31 -5.11
C ALA A 170 -11.11 0.12 -4.55
N ALA A 171 -11.25 0.31 -3.24
CA ALA A 171 -10.96 1.59 -2.59
C ALA A 171 -9.49 1.99 -2.76
N LYS A 172 -8.56 1.03 -2.58
CA LYS A 172 -7.12 1.27 -2.73
C LYS A 172 -6.73 1.70 -4.14
N ILE A 173 -7.18 1.00 -5.17
CA ILE A 173 -6.83 1.35 -6.56
C ILE A 173 -7.43 2.68 -7.00
N CYS A 174 -8.67 2.99 -6.59
CA CYS A 174 -9.28 4.30 -6.83
C CYS A 174 -8.49 5.42 -6.13
N ASN A 175 -8.12 5.23 -4.85
CA ASN A 175 -7.28 6.19 -4.13
C ASN A 175 -5.94 6.43 -4.83
N ASN A 176 -5.27 5.37 -5.27
CA ASN A 176 -3.95 5.52 -5.89
C ASN A 176 -4.02 6.04 -7.33
N MET A 177 -5.14 5.83 -8.05
CA MET A 177 -5.41 6.51 -9.31
C MET A 177 -5.54 8.01 -9.09
N ILE A 178 -6.31 8.46 -8.10
CA ILE A 178 -6.39 9.89 -7.71
C ILE A 178 -5.01 10.42 -7.36
N LEU A 179 -4.22 9.67 -6.57
CA LEU A 179 -2.87 10.06 -6.16
C LEU A 179 -1.94 10.25 -7.37
N GLY A 180 -1.92 9.31 -8.31
CA GLY A 180 -1.08 9.39 -9.51
C GLY A 180 -1.46 10.56 -10.42
N ILE A 181 -2.76 10.75 -10.68
CA ILE A 181 -3.28 11.88 -11.48
C ILE A 181 -2.93 13.21 -10.80
N SER A 182 -3.19 13.32 -9.49
CA SER A 182 -2.92 14.55 -8.74
C SER A 182 -1.43 14.90 -8.72
N MET A 183 -0.55 13.90 -8.56
CA MET A 183 0.90 14.14 -8.60
C MET A 183 1.34 14.67 -9.95
N ILE A 184 0.85 14.11 -11.06
CA ILE A 184 1.17 14.61 -12.41
C ILE A 184 0.68 16.03 -12.58
N GLY A 185 -0.58 16.32 -12.24
CA GLY A 185 -1.13 17.68 -12.37
C GLY A 185 -0.37 18.70 -11.54
N VAL A 186 0.07 18.37 -10.34
CA VAL A 186 0.92 19.24 -9.51
C VAL A 186 2.29 19.42 -10.15
N CYS A 187 2.91 18.36 -10.67
CA CYS A 187 4.20 18.44 -11.36
C CYS A 187 4.14 19.34 -12.60
N GLU A 188 3.10 19.20 -13.42
CA GLU A 188 2.89 20.03 -14.61
C GLU A 188 2.66 21.50 -14.24
N ALA A 189 1.90 21.76 -13.17
CA ALA A 189 1.68 23.12 -12.69
C ALA A 189 2.99 23.79 -12.24
N PHE A 190 3.86 23.07 -11.53
CA PHE A 190 5.18 23.61 -11.16
C PHE A 190 6.10 23.79 -12.37
N ALA A 191 6.10 22.87 -13.33
CA ALA A 191 6.88 23.00 -14.56
C ALA A 191 6.42 24.20 -15.40
N LEU A 192 5.11 24.42 -15.53
CA LEU A 192 4.54 25.56 -16.22
C LEU A 192 4.86 26.88 -15.49
N GLY A 193 4.65 26.92 -14.16
CA GLY A 193 4.92 28.10 -13.34
C GLY A 193 6.38 28.55 -13.45
N GLU A 194 7.32 27.62 -13.45
CA GLU A 194 8.75 27.89 -13.64
C GLU A 194 9.03 28.57 -15.00
N LYS A 195 8.42 28.07 -16.10
CA LYS A 195 8.55 28.67 -17.44
C LYS A 195 7.88 30.03 -17.53
N LEU A 196 6.89 30.33 -16.73
CA LEU A 196 6.23 31.64 -16.62
C LEU A 196 6.95 32.60 -15.67
N GLY A 197 8.08 32.21 -15.07
CA GLY A 197 8.85 33.02 -14.13
C GLY A 197 8.30 33.07 -12.70
N LEU A 198 7.35 32.21 -12.37
CA LEU A 198 6.81 32.10 -11.00
C LEU A 198 7.73 31.23 -10.13
N SER A 199 8.07 31.73 -8.94
CA SER A 199 8.85 30.93 -8.00
C SER A 199 8.04 29.74 -7.46
N GLN A 200 8.72 28.64 -7.16
CA GLN A 200 8.08 27.44 -6.59
C GLN A 200 7.34 27.75 -5.28
N GLN A 201 7.93 28.60 -4.41
CA GLN A 201 7.32 29.01 -3.17
C GLN A 201 6.04 29.83 -3.42
N ALA A 202 6.06 30.78 -4.32
CA ALA A 202 4.87 31.60 -4.62
C ALA A 202 3.72 30.76 -5.18
N LEU A 203 4.00 29.79 -6.06
CA LEU A 203 2.97 28.85 -6.54
C LEU A 203 2.41 28.02 -5.40
N PHE A 204 3.27 27.47 -4.54
CA PHE A 204 2.87 26.68 -3.39
C PHE A 204 1.98 27.47 -2.44
N ASP A 205 2.39 28.71 -2.06
CA ASP A 205 1.65 29.55 -1.11
C ASP A 205 0.23 29.84 -1.59
N VAL A 206 0.04 30.08 -2.87
CA VAL A 206 -1.29 30.31 -3.46
C VAL A 206 -2.07 28.99 -3.55
N ALA A 207 -1.49 27.96 -4.17
CA ALA A 207 -2.22 26.75 -4.51
C ALA A 207 -2.58 25.90 -3.26
N SER A 208 -1.76 25.99 -2.20
CA SER A 208 -2.00 25.24 -0.95
C SER A 208 -3.24 25.70 -0.18
N VAL A 209 -3.71 26.91 -0.40
CA VAL A 209 -4.89 27.51 0.25
C VAL A 209 -6.03 27.82 -0.73
N SER A 210 -5.86 27.47 -2.00
CA SER A 210 -6.84 27.69 -3.07
C SER A 210 -7.43 26.35 -3.56
N SER A 211 -8.29 26.43 -4.57
CA SER A 211 -9.01 25.27 -5.13
C SER A 211 -8.11 24.17 -5.75
N GLY A 212 -6.85 24.46 -6.02
CA GLY A 212 -5.85 23.49 -6.48
C GLY A 212 -5.25 22.62 -5.37
N GLN A 213 -5.64 22.81 -4.11
CA GLN A 213 -5.10 22.07 -2.98
C GLN A 213 -5.38 20.57 -3.11
N CYS A 214 -4.34 19.77 -2.89
CA CYS A 214 -4.43 18.32 -2.76
C CYS A 214 -3.25 17.79 -1.94
N TRP A 215 -3.31 16.51 -1.53
CA TRP A 215 -2.26 15.88 -0.73
C TRP A 215 -0.88 15.91 -1.41
N SER A 216 -0.84 15.69 -2.74
CA SER A 216 0.39 15.74 -3.54
C SER A 216 1.07 17.11 -3.52
N LEU A 217 0.29 18.18 -3.30
CA LEU A 217 0.81 19.54 -3.15
C LEU A 217 1.22 19.84 -1.71
N THR A 218 0.29 19.66 -0.76
CA THR A 218 0.44 20.19 0.62
C THR A 218 1.25 19.31 1.55
N THR A 219 1.31 17.99 1.27
CA THR A 219 2.01 17.02 2.11
C THR A 219 3.23 16.40 1.43
N TYR A 220 3.19 16.29 0.09
CA TYR A 220 4.18 15.52 -0.68
C TYR A 220 4.68 16.31 -1.90
N CYS A 221 4.86 17.62 -1.76
CA CYS A 221 5.22 18.53 -2.84
C CYS A 221 6.41 18.00 -3.68
N PRO A 222 6.27 17.90 -5.02
CA PRO A 222 7.29 17.28 -5.87
C PRO A 222 8.52 18.16 -6.12
N VAL A 223 8.53 19.40 -5.61
CA VAL A 223 9.67 20.30 -5.73
C VAL A 223 10.33 20.55 -4.37
N PRO A 224 11.67 20.75 -4.32
CA PRO A 224 12.37 21.08 -3.08
C PRO A 224 11.90 22.42 -2.49
N GLY A 225 11.92 22.51 -1.18
CA GLY A 225 11.68 23.74 -0.41
C GLY A 225 10.32 23.77 0.30
N PRO A 226 9.18 23.91 -0.40
CA PRO A 226 7.89 24.23 0.25
C PRO A 226 7.45 23.26 1.35
N VAL A 227 7.70 21.97 1.18
CA VAL A 227 7.35 20.92 2.18
C VAL A 227 8.62 20.20 2.63
N PRO A 228 9.23 20.55 3.77
CA PRO A 228 10.54 20.04 4.19
C PRO A 228 10.64 18.51 4.30
N THR A 229 9.52 17.83 4.62
CA THR A 229 9.45 16.37 4.76
C THR A 229 9.26 15.63 3.45
N SER A 230 9.05 16.34 2.34
CA SER A 230 8.86 15.72 1.01
C SER A 230 10.16 15.06 0.52
N PRO A 231 10.08 13.91 -0.16
CA PRO A 231 11.20 13.24 -0.81
C PRO A 231 11.99 14.12 -1.78
N ALA A 232 11.38 15.14 -2.33
CA ALA A 232 12.06 16.14 -3.18
C ALA A 232 13.27 16.80 -2.48
N ASN A 233 13.25 16.92 -1.14
CA ASN A 233 14.35 17.49 -0.35
C ASN A 233 15.47 16.50 -0.03
N THR A 234 15.29 15.21 -0.35
CA THR A 234 16.26 14.15 -0.07
C THR A 234 16.68 13.39 -1.33
N GLY A 235 16.67 14.06 -2.48
CA GLY A 235 17.04 13.49 -3.78
C GLY A 235 16.07 12.39 -4.24
N TYR A 236 14.80 12.52 -3.89
CA TYR A 236 13.71 11.58 -4.23
C TYR A 236 13.98 10.15 -3.75
N ARG A 237 14.56 10.00 -2.56
CA ARG A 237 14.62 8.70 -1.88
C ARG A 237 13.20 8.20 -1.66
N PRO A 238 12.87 6.95 -2.08
CA PRO A 238 11.49 6.53 -2.15
C PRO A 238 10.85 6.34 -0.79
N GLY A 239 9.81 7.11 -0.49
CA GLY A 239 8.76 6.76 0.46
C GLY A 239 7.74 5.83 -0.20
N PHE A 240 7.48 6.06 -1.50
CA PHE A 240 6.70 5.21 -2.38
C PHE A 240 7.31 5.21 -3.78
N ALA A 241 7.86 4.06 -4.19
CA ALA A 241 8.63 3.96 -5.44
C ALA A 241 7.74 4.16 -6.67
N ALA A 242 8.28 4.78 -7.73
CA ALA A 242 7.58 5.00 -9.00
C ALA A 242 7.09 3.70 -9.65
N ALA A 243 7.87 2.62 -9.58
CA ALA A 243 7.44 1.30 -10.06
C ALA A 243 6.21 0.76 -9.30
N LEU A 244 6.05 1.08 -8.01
CA LEU A 244 4.86 0.71 -7.24
C LEU A 244 3.65 1.58 -7.59
N MET A 245 3.84 2.87 -7.85
CA MET A 245 2.79 3.73 -8.39
C MET A 245 2.32 3.22 -9.75
N LEU A 246 3.23 2.86 -10.64
CA LEU A 246 2.90 2.27 -11.95
C LEU A 246 2.10 0.97 -11.78
N LYS A 247 2.52 0.09 -10.88
CA LYS A 247 1.78 -1.15 -10.57
C LYS A 247 0.34 -0.83 -10.16
N ASP A 248 0.15 0.12 -9.26
CA ASP A 248 -1.17 0.46 -8.75
C ASP A 248 -2.05 1.13 -9.82
N LEU A 249 -1.46 1.95 -10.70
CA LEU A 249 -2.17 2.51 -11.87
C LEU A 249 -2.59 1.44 -12.87
N ARG A 250 -1.75 0.43 -13.12
CA ARG A 250 -2.10 -0.72 -13.96
C ARG A 250 -3.26 -1.52 -13.38
N LEU A 251 -3.26 -1.76 -12.06
CA LEU A 251 -4.39 -2.40 -11.38
C LEU A 251 -5.68 -1.58 -11.54
N ALA A 252 -5.57 -0.24 -11.48
CA ALA A 252 -6.72 0.63 -11.69
C ALA A 252 -7.26 0.55 -13.13
N GLN A 253 -6.38 0.53 -14.16
CA GLN A 253 -6.80 0.41 -15.55
C GLN A 253 -7.38 -0.98 -15.89
N GLU A 254 -6.82 -2.05 -15.31
CA GLU A 254 -7.37 -3.40 -15.42
C GLU A 254 -8.79 -3.47 -14.82
N ALA A 255 -8.98 -2.91 -13.63
CA ALA A 255 -10.28 -2.85 -12.99
C ALA A 255 -11.27 -1.97 -13.78
N ALA A 256 -10.82 -0.84 -14.34
CA ALA A 256 -11.64 0.04 -15.18
C ALA A 256 -12.11 -0.69 -16.44
N GLY A 257 -11.21 -1.42 -17.12
CA GLY A 257 -11.56 -2.25 -18.29
C GLY A 257 -12.58 -3.33 -17.95
N THR A 258 -12.40 -4.03 -16.84
CA THR A 258 -13.34 -5.08 -16.37
C THR A 258 -14.70 -4.51 -15.99
N ALA A 259 -14.73 -3.31 -15.38
CA ALA A 259 -15.97 -2.65 -14.97
C ALA A 259 -16.64 -1.84 -16.07
N GLY A 260 -16.02 -1.68 -17.24
CA GLY A 260 -16.51 -0.82 -18.33
C GLY A 260 -16.47 0.67 -17.98
N ALA A 261 -15.57 1.10 -17.07
CA ALA A 261 -15.45 2.49 -16.64
C ALA A 261 -14.45 3.25 -17.51
N ALA A 262 -14.82 4.46 -17.96
CA ALA A 262 -13.91 5.34 -18.69
C ALA A 262 -13.03 6.13 -17.69
N THR A 263 -11.70 5.90 -17.76
CA THR A 263 -10.71 6.56 -16.87
C THR A 263 -9.57 7.16 -17.70
N PRO A 264 -9.83 8.14 -18.63
CA PRO A 264 -8.82 8.64 -19.54
C PRO A 264 -7.62 9.29 -18.84
N LEU A 265 -7.81 10.03 -17.74
CA LEU A 265 -6.72 10.60 -16.98
C LEU A 265 -5.92 9.52 -16.23
N GLY A 266 -6.57 8.48 -15.74
CA GLY A 266 -5.90 7.33 -15.14
C GLY A 266 -5.02 6.58 -16.14
N ALA A 267 -5.50 6.39 -17.37
CA ALA A 267 -4.74 5.78 -18.45
C ALA A 267 -3.53 6.63 -18.86
N GLU A 268 -3.69 7.95 -18.92
CA GLU A 268 -2.57 8.86 -19.19
C GLU A 268 -1.54 8.86 -18.06
N ALA A 269 -2.01 8.83 -16.80
CA ALA A 269 -1.12 8.73 -15.65
C ALA A 269 -0.31 7.41 -15.69
N GLU A 270 -0.93 6.27 -16.00
CA GLU A 270 -0.23 5.01 -16.20
C GLU A 270 0.85 5.12 -17.28
N ARG A 271 0.50 5.69 -18.46
CA ARG A 271 1.43 5.86 -19.57
C ARG A 271 2.65 6.71 -19.21
N LEU A 272 2.45 7.79 -18.45
CA LEU A 272 3.54 8.67 -18.01
C LEU A 272 4.44 7.97 -17.00
N TYR A 273 3.89 7.25 -16.02
CA TYR A 273 4.69 6.47 -15.08
C TYR A 273 5.39 5.27 -15.74
N ALA A 274 4.77 4.63 -16.75
CA ALA A 274 5.41 3.58 -17.53
C ALA A 274 6.63 4.11 -18.31
N ARG A 275 6.51 5.32 -18.89
CA ARG A 275 7.64 5.99 -19.54
C ARG A 275 8.75 6.34 -18.55
N PHE A 276 8.40 6.83 -17.37
CA PHE A 276 9.35 7.19 -16.31
C PHE A 276 10.10 5.96 -15.80
N ASP A 277 9.40 4.84 -15.57
CA ASP A 277 9.98 3.56 -15.19
C ASP A 277 10.93 3.01 -16.26
N ALA A 278 10.52 3.03 -17.54
CA ALA A 278 11.32 2.58 -18.67
C ALA A 278 12.61 3.39 -18.89
N GLN A 279 12.68 4.63 -18.38
CA GLN A 279 13.89 5.44 -18.35
C GLN A 279 14.84 5.09 -17.20
N GLY A 280 14.54 4.06 -16.41
CA GLY A 280 15.37 3.59 -15.29
C GLY A 280 15.08 4.26 -13.96
N HIS A 281 14.00 5.01 -13.84
CA HIS A 281 13.63 5.78 -12.63
C HIS A 281 12.65 5.06 -11.69
N GLY A 282 12.31 3.82 -11.96
CA GLY A 282 11.34 3.05 -11.18
C GLY A 282 11.67 2.91 -9.68
N GLY A 283 12.96 2.93 -9.35
CA GLY A 283 13.43 2.89 -7.96
C GLY A 283 13.39 4.23 -7.21
N GLN A 284 13.14 5.35 -7.89
CA GLN A 284 12.99 6.65 -7.26
C GLN A 284 11.58 6.81 -6.68
N ASP A 285 11.40 7.83 -5.84
CA ASP A 285 10.09 8.21 -5.36
C ASP A 285 9.17 8.62 -6.52
N PHE A 286 7.87 8.28 -6.43
CA PHE A 286 6.92 8.56 -7.50
C PHE A 286 6.79 10.08 -7.81
N SER A 287 7.08 10.95 -6.84
CA SER A 287 7.12 12.40 -7.05
C SER A 287 8.28 12.87 -7.95
N ALA A 288 9.31 12.02 -8.15
CA ALA A 288 10.43 12.32 -9.04
C ALA A 288 10.03 12.45 -10.52
N ILE A 289 8.81 12.02 -10.89
CA ILE A 289 8.27 12.22 -12.25
C ILE A 289 8.28 13.68 -12.68
N VAL A 290 8.30 14.63 -11.74
CA VAL A 290 8.50 16.07 -12.03
C VAL A 290 9.74 16.34 -12.86
N GLN A 291 10.82 15.55 -12.68
CA GLN A 291 12.06 15.72 -13.42
C GLN A 291 11.88 15.43 -14.92
N MET A 292 11.08 14.42 -15.26
CA MET A 292 10.75 14.12 -16.65
C MET A 292 9.81 15.17 -17.26
N LEU A 293 8.83 15.65 -16.48
CA LEU A 293 7.81 16.60 -16.96
C LEU A 293 8.36 18.02 -17.15
N ARG A 294 9.41 18.41 -16.42
CA ARG A 294 10.11 19.68 -16.63
C ARG A 294 10.83 19.79 -17.96
N GLY A 295 11.14 18.66 -18.59
CA GLY A 295 11.99 18.59 -19.76
C GLY A 295 13.48 18.88 -19.45
N PRO A 296 14.36 18.84 -20.46
CA PRO A 296 15.76 19.21 -20.29
C PRO A 296 15.85 20.66 -19.79
N ARG A 297 16.73 20.88 -18.79
CA ARG A 297 17.09 22.25 -18.41
C ARG A 297 17.87 22.84 -19.58
N GLU A 298 17.37 23.92 -20.17
CA GLU A 298 18.22 24.78 -20.97
C GLU A 298 19.27 25.36 -20.02
N GLU A 299 20.53 24.98 -20.19
CA GLU A 299 21.66 25.63 -19.52
C GLU A 299 21.68 27.08 -20.01
N VAL A 300 21.38 28.02 -19.09
CA VAL A 300 21.49 29.46 -19.29
C VAL A 300 22.91 29.88 -18.98
#